data_18e475302c8e611a711e22e4d7245c4d
#
_entry.id   18e475302c8e611a711e22e4d7245c4d
#
_cell.length_a   1.000
_cell.length_b   1.000
_cell.length_c   1.000
_cell.angle_alpha   90.00
_cell.angle_beta   90.00
_cell.angle_gamma   90.00
#
_symmetry.space_group_name_H-M   'P 1'
#
loop_
_entity.id
_entity.type
_entity.pdbx_description
1 polymer ?
#
loop_
_entity_poly.entity_id
_entity_poly.type
_entity_poly.pdbx_seq_one_letter_code
_entity_poly.pdbx_strand_id
1 'polypeptide(L)'
;FGIKAKWKGFIHLYVLCAFYSVFLTLFSFYETGQFSIKEFLFSFLVVSNSKWWFIQCYVYLFILSPILNIVIDSISKNRKVFIALLLIGSILTFYFGYLWKGSINQDGYNVMNFIFLYFIGRFVALYIGFIKIRFSIALYLMNVAVISLIGISILLMNINVKWVSLLCFPYNSPFVI
;
A
#
# COMPACT_ATOMS: atom_id res chain seq x y z
N PHE A 1 6.99 -5.09 -23.19
CA PHE A 1 7.72 -4.00 -22.50
C PHE A 1 8.05 -4.45 -21.08
N GLY A 2 9.08 -5.31 -20.94
CA GLY A 2 9.56 -5.72 -19.62
C GLY A 2 10.19 -4.53 -18.90
N ILE A 3 9.55 -4.01 -17.89
CA ILE A 3 10.17 -3.02 -17.00
C ILE A 3 11.24 -3.77 -16.21
N LYS A 4 12.51 -3.59 -16.60
CA LYS A 4 13.63 -4.12 -15.82
C LYS A 4 13.60 -3.47 -14.43
N ALA A 5 13.62 -4.30 -13.40
CA ALA A 5 13.69 -3.85 -12.02
C ALA A 5 14.89 -2.90 -11.86
N LYS A 6 14.64 -1.67 -11.41
CA LYS A 6 15.68 -0.65 -11.22
C LYS A 6 16.34 -0.84 -9.85
N TRP A 7 17.31 -1.74 -9.77
CA TRP A 7 18.06 -2.03 -8.55
C TRP A 7 18.64 -0.79 -7.88
N LYS A 8 19.10 0.19 -8.66
CA LYS A 8 19.66 1.44 -8.15
C LYS A 8 18.65 2.22 -7.29
N GLY A 9 17.39 2.31 -7.74
CA GLY A 9 16.33 2.98 -6.98
C GLY A 9 15.96 2.21 -5.71
N PHE A 10 15.93 0.88 -5.79
CA PHE A 10 15.68 0.02 -4.63
C PHE A 10 16.76 0.19 -3.54
N ILE A 11 18.04 0.11 -3.92
CA ILE A 11 19.16 0.27 -2.99
C ILE A 11 19.13 1.66 -2.35
N HIS A 12 18.87 2.71 -3.13
CA HIS A 12 18.78 4.07 -2.61
C HIS A 12 17.66 4.21 -1.56
N LEU A 13 16.48 3.67 -1.83
CA LEU A 13 15.37 3.67 -0.88
C LEU A 13 15.72 2.88 0.39
N TYR A 14 16.32 1.70 0.26
CA TYR A 14 16.71 0.88 1.40
C TYR A 14 17.72 1.58 2.30
N VAL A 15 18.77 2.17 1.71
CA VAL A 15 19.78 2.93 2.45
C VAL A 15 19.17 4.14 3.17
N LEU A 16 18.26 4.86 2.51
CA LEU A 16 17.55 5.98 3.12
C LEU A 16 16.73 5.53 4.33
N CYS A 17 15.99 4.44 4.21
CA CYS A 17 15.20 3.89 5.31
C CYS A 17 16.08 3.37 6.46
N ALA A 18 17.20 2.72 6.14
CA ALA A 18 18.17 2.28 7.15
C ALA A 18 18.77 3.47 7.91
N PHE A 19 19.11 4.54 7.20
CA PHE A 19 19.60 5.78 7.82
C PHE A 19 18.58 6.35 8.82
N TYR A 20 17.32 6.50 8.42
CA TYR A 20 16.28 6.99 9.33
C TYR A 20 16.02 6.03 10.50
N SER A 21 16.06 4.72 10.27
CA SER A 21 15.88 3.72 11.33
C SER A 21 16.98 3.83 12.39
N VAL A 22 18.24 3.94 11.98
CA VAL A 22 19.38 4.14 12.89
C VAL A 22 19.26 5.48 13.62
N PHE A 23 18.94 6.55 12.92
CA PHE A 23 18.79 7.87 13.52
C PHE A 23 17.71 7.89 14.61
N LEU A 24 16.52 7.33 14.32
CA LEU A 24 15.44 7.24 15.30
C LEU A 24 15.80 6.36 16.50
N THR A 25 16.55 5.29 16.29
CA THR A 25 17.01 4.42 17.37
C THR A 25 18.00 5.14 18.28
N LEU A 26 18.96 5.88 17.70
CA LEU A 26 19.92 6.70 18.47
C LEU A 26 19.21 7.81 19.25
N PHE A 27 18.21 8.46 18.64
CA PHE A 27 17.42 9.48 19.30
C PHE A 27 16.62 8.90 20.49
N SER A 28 16.02 7.72 20.32
CA SER A 28 15.34 7.01 21.41
C SER A 28 16.27 6.65 22.55
N PHE A 29 17.52 6.25 22.26
CA PHE A 29 18.52 5.98 23.29
C PHE A 29 18.92 7.25 24.05
N TYR A 30 19.01 8.38 23.35
CA TYR A 30 19.29 9.66 23.98
C TYR A 30 18.16 10.06 24.96
N GLU A 31 16.90 9.87 24.59
CA GLU A 31 15.75 10.19 25.44
C GLU A 31 15.60 9.25 26.64
N THR A 32 15.79 7.94 26.43
CA THR A 32 15.56 6.93 27.47
C THR A 32 16.78 6.69 28.38
N GLY A 33 17.97 7.11 27.96
CA GLY A 33 19.23 6.83 28.63
C GLY A 33 19.64 5.35 28.64
N GLN A 34 18.91 4.48 27.96
CA GLN A 34 19.15 3.04 27.89
C GLN A 34 19.70 2.66 26.53
N PHE A 35 20.94 2.20 26.46
CA PHE A 35 21.55 1.73 25.22
C PHE A 35 21.46 0.21 25.10
N SER A 36 20.83 -0.27 24.04
CA SER A 36 20.75 -1.69 23.69
C SER A 36 21.48 -1.97 22.37
N ILE A 37 22.59 -2.69 22.44
CA ILE A 37 23.37 -3.10 21.26
C ILE A 37 22.49 -3.91 20.29
N LYS A 38 21.62 -4.75 20.83
CA LYS A 38 20.71 -5.57 20.01
C LYS A 38 19.77 -4.69 19.18
N GLU A 39 19.11 -3.71 19.78
CA GLU A 39 18.23 -2.79 19.08
C GLU A 39 18.98 -1.94 18.05
N PHE A 40 20.17 -1.52 18.35
CA PHE A 40 21.03 -0.80 17.44
C PHE A 40 21.39 -1.63 16.21
N LEU A 41 21.80 -2.90 16.37
CA LEU A 41 22.06 -3.79 15.24
C LEU A 41 20.81 -4.09 14.43
N PHE A 42 19.66 -4.29 15.06
CA PHE A 42 18.39 -4.49 14.37
C PHE A 42 17.91 -3.24 13.63
N SER A 43 18.34 -2.04 13.99
CA SER A 43 17.99 -0.81 13.28
C SER A 43 18.53 -0.75 11.85
N PHE A 44 19.63 -1.45 11.55
CA PHE A 44 20.14 -1.61 10.18
C PHE A 44 19.31 -2.58 9.35
N LEU A 45 18.61 -3.53 9.99
CA LEU A 45 17.74 -4.50 9.33
C LEU A 45 16.31 -3.97 9.25
N VAL A 46 16.09 -2.97 8.38
CA VAL A 46 14.79 -2.31 8.20
C VAL A 46 13.66 -3.31 7.94
N VAL A 47 13.95 -4.40 7.21
CA VAL A 47 12.98 -5.44 6.87
C VAL A 47 12.55 -6.28 8.08
N SER A 48 13.37 -6.37 9.12
CA SER A 48 13.06 -7.16 10.32
C SER A 48 12.27 -6.39 11.38
N ASN A 49 12.08 -5.10 11.19
CA ASN A 49 11.40 -4.24 12.16
C ASN A 49 9.93 -4.03 11.75
N SER A 50 9.00 -4.46 12.58
CA SER A 50 7.55 -4.32 12.35
C SER A 50 7.09 -2.86 12.16
N LYS A 51 7.84 -1.89 12.65
CA LYS A 51 7.58 -0.46 12.45
C LYS A 51 7.66 -0.06 10.96
N TRP A 52 8.42 -0.80 10.15
CA TRP A 52 8.66 -0.52 8.74
C TRP A 52 7.93 -1.50 7.80
N TRP A 53 6.72 -1.93 8.18
CA TRP A 53 5.91 -2.88 7.42
C TRP A 53 5.77 -2.51 5.93
N PHE A 54 5.63 -1.22 5.61
CA PHE A 54 5.55 -0.73 4.24
C PHE A 54 6.79 -1.08 3.42
N ILE A 55 7.98 -0.89 4.01
CA ILE A 55 9.25 -1.21 3.34
C ILE A 55 9.39 -2.71 3.15
N GLN A 56 8.94 -3.52 4.12
CA GLN A 56 8.90 -4.98 3.98
C GLN A 56 8.02 -5.37 2.77
N CYS A 57 6.80 -4.83 2.69
CA CYS A 57 5.91 -5.08 1.56
C CYS A 57 6.52 -4.64 0.23
N TYR A 58 7.19 -3.50 0.20
CA TYR A 58 7.87 -3.00 -0.99
C TYR A 58 9.02 -3.91 -1.43
N VAL A 59 9.83 -4.39 -0.49
CA VAL A 59 10.92 -5.37 -0.77
C VAL A 59 10.36 -6.64 -1.37
N TYR A 60 9.31 -7.21 -0.77
CA TYR A 60 8.66 -8.41 -1.30
C TYR A 60 8.06 -8.17 -2.68
N LEU A 61 7.39 -7.04 -2.88
CA LEU A 61 6.84 -6.68 -4.19
C LEU A 61 7.96 -6.52 -5.23
N PHE A 62 9.09 -5.90 -4.86
CA PHE A 62 10.23 -5.75 -5.75
C PHE A 62 10.80 -7.10 -6.20
N ILE A 63 10.96 -8.05 -5.27
CA ILE A 63 11.43 -9.41 -5.56
C ILE A 63 10.43 -10.16 -6.45
N LEU A 64 9.12 -10.00 -6.18
CA LEU A 64 8.06 -10.66 -6.96
C LEU A 64 7.79 -9.98 -8.31
N SER A 65 8.24 -8.76 -8.52
CA SER A 65 7.91 -7.96 -9.71
C SER A 65 8.25 -8.63 -11.04
N PRO A 66 9.35 -9.42 -11.22
CA PRO A 66 9.59 -10.11 -12.47
C PRO A 66 8.51 -11.14 -12.79
N ILE A 67 8.06 -11.90 -11.78
CA ILE A 67 7.01 -12.91 -11.93
C ILE A 67 5.68 -12.23 -12.22
N LEU A 68 5.35 -11.18 -11.47
CA LEU A 68 4.12 -10.40 -11.67
C LEU A 68 4.06 -9.79 -13.07
N ASN A 69 5.18 -9.31 -13.61
CA ASN A 69 5.24 -8.78 -14.96
C ASN A 69 4.91 -9.84 -16.02
N ILE A 70 5.44 -11.07 -15.87
CA ILE A 70 5.13 -12.18 -16.78
C ILE A 70 3.63 -12.49 -16.75
N VAL A 71 3.04 -12.54 -15.56
CA VAL A 71 1.60 -12.77 -15.40
C VAL A 71 0.80 -11.65 -16.04
N ILE A 72 1.15 -10.39 -15.80
CA ILE A 72 0.47 -9.22 -16.36
C ILE A 72 0.59 -9.20 -17.89
N ASP A 73 1.77 -9.47 -18.44
CA ASP A 73 1.97 -9.49 -19.89
C ASP A 73 1.14 -10.61 -20.57
N SER A 74 0.95 -11.74 -19.90
CA SER A 74 0.04 -12.80 -20.36
C SER A 74 -1.42 -12.37 -20.32
N ILE A 75 -1.87 -11.78 -19.22
CA ILE A 75 -3.28 -11.38 -18.99
C ILE A 75 -3.65 -10.14 -19.84
N SER A 76 -2.72 -9.23 -20.05
CA SER A 76 -2.94 -7.98 -20.79
C SER A 76 -3.31 -8.18 -22.26
N LYS A 77 -3.12 -9.38 -22.80
CA LYS A 77 -3.58 -9.73 -24.14
C LYS A 77 -5.12 -9.68 -24.26
N ASN A 78 -5.84 -9.86 -23.16
CA ASN A 78 -7.29 -9.81 -23.12
C ASN A 78 -7.78 -8.86 -22.02
N ARG A 79 -8.19 -7.64 -22.44
CA ARG A 79 -8.69 -6.60 -21.53
C ARG A 79 -9.85 -7.09 -20.65
N LYS A 80 -10.77 -7.92 -21.19
CA LYS A 80 -11.91 -8.41 -20.41
C LYS A 80 -11.46 -9.33 -19.27
N VAL A 81 -10.49 -10.20 -19.53
CA VAL A 81 -9.92 -11.08 -18.50
C VAL A 81 -9.21 -10.27 -17.45
N PHE A 82 -8.47 -9.24 -17.84
CA PHE A 82 -7.80 -8.37 -16.87
C PHE A 82 -8.80 -7.64 -15.95
N ILE A 83 -9.87 -7.06 -16.53
CA ILE A 83 -10.96 -6.42 -15.75
C ILE A 83 -11.61 -7.43 -14.80
N ALA A 84 -11.93 -8.64 -15.28
CA ALA A 84 -12.54 -9.68 -14.45
C ALA A 84 -11.63 -10.04 -13.25
N LEU A 85 -10.32 -10.18 -13.47
CA LEU A 85 -9.36 -10.44 -12.40
C LEU A 85 -9.27 -9.28 -11.40
N LEU A 86 -9.31 -8.03 -11.85
CA LEU A 86 -9.34 -6.88 -10.95
C LEU A 86 -10.64 -6.83 -10.14
N LEU A 87 -11.78 -7.16 -10.73
CA LEU A 87 -13.05 -7.24 -10.00
C LEU A 87 -13.04 -8.36 -8.96
N ILE A 88 -12.56 -9.55 -9.33
CA ILE A 88 -12.38 -10.67 -8.38
C ILE A 88 -11.42 -10.28 -7.27
N GLY A 89 -10.28 -9.69 -7.61
CA GLY A 89 -9.30 -9.19 -6.65
C GLY A 89 -9.89 -8.15 -5.69
N SER A 90 -10.72 -7.22 -6.20
CA SER A 90 -11.42 -6.23 -5.39
C SER A 90 -12.41 -6.88 -4.41
N ILE A 91 -13.18 -7.87 -4.87
CA ILE A 91 -14.11 -8.62 -4.02
C ILE A 91 -13.35 -9.40 -2.94
N LEU A 92 -12.26 -10.07 -3.31
CA LEU A 92 -11.47 -10.85 -2.37
C LEU A 92 -10.77 -9.97 -1.34
N THR A 93 -10.16 -8.88 -1.75
CA THR A 93 -9.44 -7.98 -0.85
C THR A 93 -10.39 -7.15 0.01
N PHE A 94 -11.48 -6.66 -0.55
CA PHE A 94 -12.45 -5.85 0.17
C PHE A 94 -13.38 -6.69 1.03
N TYR A 95 -14.10 -7.65 0.44
CA TYR A 95 -15.13 -8.41 1.14
C TYR A 95 -14.52 -9.36 2.17
N PHE A 96 -13.61 -10.24 1.75
CA PHE A 96 -13.03 -11.23 2.66
C PHE A 96 -11.93 -10.67 3.55
N GLY A 97 -11.14 -9.70 3.06
CA GLY A 97 -10.09 -9.07 3.87
C GLY A 97 -10.64 -8.10 4.91
N TYR A 98 -11.73 -7.44 4.57
CA TYR A 98 -12.27 -6.32 5.32
C TYR A 98 -13.44 -6.69 6.20
N LEU A 99 -14.53 -7.16 5.59
CA LEU A 99 -15.77 -7.43 6.30
C LEU A 99 -15.63 -8.65 7.21
N TRP A 100 -14.84 -9.63 6.83
CA TRP A 100 -14.66 -10.85 7.61
C TRP A 100 -13.40 -10.86 8.47
N LYS A 101 -12.66 -9.76 8.53
CA LYS A 101 -11.39 -9.67 9.26
C LYS A 101 -10.47 -10.86 8.96
N GLY A 102 -10.49 -11.31 7.72
CA GLY A 102 -9.66 -12.42 7.27
C GLY A 102 -8.19 -12.07 7.36
N SER A 103 -7.37 -13.04 7.71
CA SER A 103 -5.91 -12.90 7.78
C SER A 103 -5.24 -12.50 6.47
N ILE A 104 -5.98 -12.53 5.35
CA ILE A 104 -5.44 -12.24 4.02
C ILE A 104 -5.08 -10.76 3.84
N ASN A 105 -5.81 -9.84 4.46
CA ASN A 105 -5.63 -8.42 4.18
C ASN A 105 -5.12 -7.57 5.34
N GLN A 106 -5.24 -8.01 6.59
CA GLN A 106 -4.76 -7.29 7.77
C GLN A 106 -4.95 -5.75 7.68
N ASP A 107 -6.16 -5.31 7.35
CA ASP A 107 -6.52 -3.89 7.17
C ASP A 107 -5.71 -3.17 6.05
N GLY A 108 -5.20 -3.92 5.05
CA GLY A 108 -4.40 -3.37 3.95
C GLY A 108 -2.89 -3.40 4.20
N TYR A 109 -2.46 -3.74 5.40
CA TYR A 109 -1.03 -3.79 5.78
C TYR A 109 -0.36 -5.10 5.36
N ASN A 110 -0.65 -5.59 4.16
CA ASN A 110 -0.17 -6.89 3.70
C ASN A 110 0.38 -6.81 2.27
N VAL A 111 1.33 -7.71 1.95
CA VAL A 111 1.91 -7.86 0.62
C VAL A 111 0.86 -8.14 -0.45
N MET A 112 -0.19 -8.90 -0.15
CA MET A 112 -1.28 -9.20 -1.08
C MET A 112 -1.99 -7.94 -1.57
N ASN A 113 -2.18 -6.96 -0.69
CA ASN A 113 -2.72 -5.67 -1.08
C ASN A 113 -1.79 -4.92 -2.04
N PHE A 114 -0.49 -4.93 -1.78
CA PHE A 114 0.49 -4.30 -2.67
C PHE A 114 0.56 -4.98 -4.03
N ILE A 115 0.43 -6.30 -4.08
CA ILE A 115 0.31 -7.04 -5.34
C ILE A 115 -0.94 -6.59 -6.11
N PHE A 116 -2.07 -6.48 -5.41
CA PHE A 116 -3.31 -6.02 -6.03
C PHE A 116 -3.19 -4.58 -6.56
N LEU A 117 -2.65 -3.65 -5.77
CA LEU A 117 -2.37 -2.28 -6.20
C LEU A 117 -1.40 -2.23 -7.39
N TYR A 118 -0.42 -3.14 -7.44
CA TYR A 118 0.46 -3.27 -8.59
C TYR A 118 -0.28 -3.66 -9.86
N PHE A 119 -1.24 -4.59 -9.79
CA PHE A 119 -2.09 -4.95 -10.93
C PHE A 119 -2.97 -3.77 -11.37
N ILE A 120 -3.57 -3.03 -10.44
CA ILE A 120 -4.35 -1.82 -10.76
C ILE A 120 -3.47 -0.79 -11.46
N GLY A 121 -2.30 -0.47 -10.90
CA GLY A 121 -1.38 0.50 -11.49
C GLY A 121 -0.94 0.11 -12.90
N ARG A 122 -0.69 -1.18 -13.15
CA ARG A 122 -0.36 -1.68 -14.49
C ARG A 122 -1.54 -1.61 -15.45
N PHE A 123 -2.75 -1.89 -14.98
CA PHE A 123 -3.97 -1.75 -15.78
C PHE A 123 -4.18 -0.30 -16.22
N VAL A 124 -4.05 0.65 -15.27
CA VAL A 124 -4.16 2.09 -15.57
C VAL A 124 -3.11 2.50 -16.60
N ALA A 125 -1.85 2.09 -16.43
CA ALA A 125 -0.77 2.41 -17.35
C ALA A 125 -0.98 1.84 -18.77
N LEU A 126 -1.57 0.65 -18.88
CA LEU A 126 -1.75 -0.02 -20.16
C LEU A 126 -3.00 0.47 -20.94
N TYR A 127 -4.10 0.74 -20.23
CA TYR A 127 -5.40 0.95 -20.88
C TYR A 127 -6.00 2.35 -20.72
N ILE A 128 -5.57 3.09 -19.69
CA ILE A 128 -6.08 4.45 -19.43
C ILE A 128 -5.09 5.50 -19.91
N GLY A 129 -3.79 5.15 -19.92
CA GLY A 129 -2.73 6.07 -20.31
C GLY A 129 -2.52 7.20 -19.31
N PHE A 130 -1.96 8.32 -19.79
CA PHE A 130 -1.72 9.46 -18.93
C PHE A 130 -3.01 10.24 -18.66
N ILE A 131 -3.57 10.08 -17.46
CA ILE A 131 -4.65 10.94 -16.97
C ILE A 131 -4.08 12.36 -16.83
N LYS A 132 -4.80 13.35 -17.39
CA LYS A 132 -4.38 14.75 -17.23
C LYS A 132 -4.27 15.07 -15.74
N ILE A 133 -3.14 15.64 -15.33
CA ILE A 133 -2.84 15.94 -13.92
C ILE A 133 -3.97 16.72 -13.21
N ARG A 134 -4.59 17.67 -13.94
CA ARG A 134 -5.75 18.44 -13.45
C ARG A 134 -6.95 17.56 -13.09
N PHE A 135 -7.21 16.54 -13.88
CA PHE A 135 -8.31 15.61 -13.63
C PHE A 135 -8.01 14.72 -12.42
N SER A 136 -6.78 14.25 -12.26
CA SER A 136 -6.35 13.48 -11.10
C SER A 136 -6.44 14.30 -9.81
N ILE A 137 -6.04 15.57 -9.84
CA ILE A 137 -6.17 16.48 -8.69
C ILE A 137 -7.65 16.70 -8.35
N ALA A 138 -8.51 16.93 -9.33
CA ALA A 138 -9.95 17.12 -9.12
C ALA A 138 -10.60 15.88 -8.50
N LEU A 139 -10.27 14.67 -8.99
CA LEU A 139 -10.74 13.41 -8.40
C LEU A 139 -10.26 13.24 -6.96
N TYR A 140 -8.99 13.53 -6.68
CA TYR A 140 -8.45 13.47 -5.33
C TYR A 140 -9.18 14.41 -4.38
N LEU A 141 -9.34 15.69 -4.77
CA LEU A 141 -10.05 16.68 -3.95
C LEU A 141 -11.52 16.31 -3.73
N MET A 142 -12.19 15.80 -4.76
CA MET A 142 -13.55 15.30 -4.65
C MET A 142 -13.64 14.13 -3.65
N ASN A 143 -12.71 13.18 -3.73
CA ASN A 143 -12.64 12.05 -2.81
C ASN A 143 -12.43 12.50 -1.36
N VAL A 144 -11.48 13.41 -1.12
CA VAL A 144 -11.24 14.01 0.20
C VAL A 144 -12.50 14.72 0.72
N ALA A 145 -13.18 15.49 -0.12
CA ALA A 145 -14.41 16.17 0.26
C ALA A 145 -15.53 15.18 0.67
N VAL A 146 -15.72 14.11 -0.11
CA VAL A 146 -16.71 13.06 0.18
C VAL A 146 -16.40 12.37 1.51
N ILE A 147 -15.16 11.97 1.75
CA ILE A 147 -14.75 11.33 3.00
C ILE A 147 -14.96 12.28 4.19
N SER A 148 -14.61 13.57 4.03
CA SER A 148 -14.79 14.57 5.08
C SER A 148 -16.27 14.80 5.40
N LEU A 149 -17.13 14.87 4.39
CA LEU A 149 -18.58 14.99 4.58
C LEU A 149 -19.17 13.77 5.29
N ILE A 150 -18.76 12.56 4.91
CA ILE A 150 -19.16 11.33 5.58
C ILE A 150 -18.71 11.37 7.05
N GLY A 151 -17.46 11.75 7.32
CA GLY A 151 -16.92 11.86 8.68
C GLY A 151 -17.71 12.86 9.55
N ILE A 152 -18.01 14.05 9.01
CA ILE A 152 -18.80 15.06 9.70
C ILE A 152 -20.24 14.57 9.97
N SER A 153 -20.87 13.94 8.97
CA SER A 153 -22.23 13.40 9.11
C SER A 153 -22.32 12.36 10.23
N ILE A 154 -21.31 11.55 10.40
CA ILE A 154 -21.24 10.52 11.43
C ILE A 154 -21.08 11.13 12.82
N LEU A 155 -20.21 12.13 12.93
CA LEU A 155 -20.02 12.86 14.19
C LEU A 155 -21.34 13.55 14.62
N LEU A 156 -22.06 14.13 13.67
CA LEU A 156 -23.35 14.80 13.95
C LEU A 156 -24.46 13.81 14.32
N MET A 157 -24.46 12.61 13.72
CA MET A 157 -25.49 11.57 13.97
C MET A 157 -25.16 10.68 15.17
N ASN A 158 -24.04 10.88 15.83
CA ASN A 158 -23.56 10.07 16.97
C ASN A 158 -23.54 8.55 16.68
N ILE A 159 -23.31 8.19 15.41
CA ILE A 159 -23.26 6.80 14.95
C ILE A 159 -21.92 6.17 15.36
N ASN A 160 -21.95 4.89 15.65
CA ASN A 160 -20.75 4.14 16.07
C ASN A 160 -19.67 4.20 14.99
N VAL A 161 -18.61 4.94 15.26
CA VAL A 161 -17.50 5.29 14.34
C VAL A 161 -16.78 4.06 13.76
N LYS A 162 -16.86 2.88 14.42
CA LYS A 162 -16.14 1.68 14.00
C LYS A 162 -16.44 1.23 12.57
N TRP A 163 -17.70 1.25 12.15
CA TRP A 163 -18.08 0.81 10.79
C TRP A 163 -17.57 1.73 9.70
N VAL A 164 -17.48 3.00 9.98
CA VAL A 164 -17.09 4.00 8.98
C VAL A 164 -15.57 4.13 8.89
N SER A 165 -14.87 4.01 10.00
CA SER A 165 -13.41 3.91 9.96
C SER A 165 -12.97 2.70 9.13
N LEU A 166 -13.75 1.58 9.19
CA LEU A 166 -13.51 0.40 8.36
C LEU A 166 -13.75 0.65 6.86
N LEU A 167 -14.66 1.52 6.48
CA LEU A 167 -14.99 1.79 5.07
C LEU A 167 -14.10 2.86 4.43
N CYS A 168 -13.68 3.88 5.20
CA CYS A 168 -13.06 5.07 4.64
C CYS A 168 -11.54 5.15 4.83
N PHE A 169 -10.98 4.53 5.86
CA PHE A 169 -9.58 4.74 6.22
C PHE A 169 -8.57 3.70 5.77
N PRO A 170 -8.94 2.50 5.41
CA PRO A 170 -7.96 1.53 5.00
C PRO A 170 -7.44 1.76 3.58
N TYR A 171 -6.18 1.39 3.38
CA TYR A 171 -5.48 1.54 2.10
C TYR A 171 -6.17 0.90 0.89
N ASN A 172 -7.12 0.01 1.12
CA ASN A 172 -7.91 -0.66 0.06
C ASN A 172 -9.32 -0.14 -0.04
N SER A 173 -9.67 0.85 0.72
CA SER A 173 -10.99 1.46 0.59
C SER A 173 -11.16 1.93 -0.85
N PRO A 174 -12.35 1.73 -1.46
CA PRO A 174 -12.65 2.30 -2.77
C PRO A 174 -12.51 3.82 -2.81
N PHE A 175 -12.40 4.47 -1.65
CA PHE A 175 -12.17 5.91 -1.51
C PHE A 175 -10.67 6.28 -1.49
N VAL A 176 -9.76 5.31 -1.37
CA VAL A 176 -8.30 5.52 -1.33
C VAL A 176 -7.64 5.09 -2.64
N ILE A 177 -8.23 4.14 -3.38
CA ILE A 177 -7.77 3.67 -4.69
C ILE A 177 -8.35 4.56 -5.80
#